data_6eb59e902ef0878bcbd97c34c4a1c240
#
_entry.id   6eb59e902ef0878bcbd97c34c4a1c240
#
_cell.length_a   1.000
_cell.length_b   1.000
_cell.length_c   1.000
_cell.angle_alpha   90.00
_cell.angle_beta   90.00
_cell.angle_gamma   90.00
#
_symmetry.space_group_name_H-M   'P 1'
#
loop_
_entity.id
_entity.type
_entity.pdbx_description
1 polymer ?
#
loop_
_entity_poly.entity_id
_entity_poly.type
_entity_poly.pdbx_seq_one_letter_code
_entity_poly.pdbx_strand_id
1 'polypeptide(L)'
;RQMCIRDRIKRILLPTYTYDEFIGKLDFEMEKEFGKDYLCRLGRFATGYDMQVQFIVFHDELDWANDRSELIIVSLSFKEGHYSFSPQKYSLSEFKELIKSHSGGPVSIGSKGLIYGTSRLECSLSKTDSLYPGDADLLLLNEDNKAVCILEFKKHTLSSPISEQCFTNYYPRPDGRKYKRLALLRDYLASKSNSRILFFVLYYPTQTYIEQQWKLEIIEGKAFRLRETDS
;
A
#
# COMPACT_ATOMS: atom_id res chain seq x y z
N ARG A 1 -3.75 10.92 13.53
CA ARG A 1 -2.98 9.74 13.08
C ARG A 1 -3.04 9.74 11.57
N GLN A 2 -1.95 10.17 10.92
CA GLN A 2 -1.81 10.09 9.47
C GLN A 2 -1.67 8.62 9.10
N MET A 3 -2.58 8.11 8.27
CA MET A 3 -2.43 6.80 7.64
C MET A 3 -1.87 7.02 6.24
N CYS A 4 -0.68 6.49 5.96
CA CYS A 4 -0.22 6.37 4.60
C CYS A 4 -1.10 5.34 3.89
N ILE A 5 -1.91 5.79 2.94
CA ILE A 5 -2.46 4.89 1.95
C ILE A 5 -1.36 4.66 0.94
N ARG A 6 -0.93 3.44 0.88
CA ARG A 6 -0.11 2.97 -0.18
C ARG A 6 -1.03 2.53 -1.33
N ASP A 7 -1.41 3.46 -2.16
CA ASP A 7 -1.79 3.06 -3.49
C ASP A 7 -0.50 2.96 -4.30
N ARG A 8 -0.19 1.74 -4.72
CA ARG A 8 0.97 1.36 -5.51
C ARG A 8 2.04 2.44 -5.55
N ILE A 9 3.10 2.26 -4.78
CA ILE A 9 4.37 2.87 -5.15
C ILE A 9 4.67 2.35 -6.55
N LYS A 10 4.13 3.03 -7.52
CA LYS A 10 4.60 2.92 -8.86
C LYS A 10 6.00 3.48 -8.79
N ARG A 11 6.95 2.59 -8.89
CA ARG A 11 8.33 2.91 -9.08
C ARG A 11 8.40 3.80 -10.30
N ILE A 12 8.60 5.07 -10.10
CA ILE A 12 9.20 5.85 -11.14
C ILE A 12 10.66 5.41 -11.10
N LEU A 13 10.96 4.30 -11.75
CA LEU A 13 12.32 3.95 -12.09
C LEU A 13 12.78 5.05 -13.03
N LEU A 14 13.69 5.87 -12.55
CA LEU A 14 14.36 6.88 -13.35
C LEU A 14 15.63 6.24 -13.91
N PRO A 15 15.57 5.46 -14.99
CA PRO A 15 16.76 4.76 -15.47
C PRO A 15 17.81 5.73 -16.03
N THR A 16 17.43 6.97 -16.29
CA THR A 16 18.27 7.95 -17.00
C THR A 16 18.26 9.36 -16.43
N TYR A 17 17.39 9.68 -15.46
CA TYR A 17 17.31 11.01 -14.87
C TYR A 17 18.03 11.07 -13.54
N THR A 18 18.70 12.18 -13.26
CA THR A 18 19.07 12.55 -11.91
C THR A 18 17.82 12.99 -11.14
N TYR A 19 17.88 13.00 -9.81
CA TYR A 19 16.77 13.49 -8.99
C TYR A 19 16.44 14.96 -9.27
N ASP A 20 17.43 15.79 -9.59
CA ASP A 20 17.23 17.22 -9.91
C ASP A 20 16.52 17.39 -11.26
N GLU A 21 16.86 16.60 -12.26
CA GLU A 21 16.16 16.59 -13.56
C GLU A 21 14.69 16.12 -13.39
N PHE A 22 14.45 15.12 -12.54
CA PHE A 22 13.09 14.68 -12.24
C PHE A 22 12.30 15.79 -11.56
N ILE A 23 12.86 16.44 -10.53
CA ILE A 23 12.22 17.57 -9.82
C ILE A 23 11.91 18.70 -10.81
N GLY A 24 12.82 19.01 -11.72
CA GLY A 24 12.62 20.04 -12.76
C GLY A 24 11.48 19.74 -13.76
N LYS A 25 11.05 18.48 -13.86
CA LYS A 25 9.96 18.03 -14.74
C LYS A 25 8.82 17.36 -13.97
N LEU A 26 8.71 17.61 -12.67
CA LEU A 26 7.89 16.84 -11.74
C LEU A 26 6.45 16.69 -12.20
N ASP A 27 5.76 17.79 -12.53
CA ASP A 27 4.36 17.73 -12.93
C ASP A 27 4.17 16.88 -14.19
N PHE A 28 5.04 17.07 -15.18
CA PHE A 28 5.00 16.31 -16.41
C PHE A 28 5.22 14.79 -16.18
N GLU A 29 6.24 14.41 -15.40
CA GLU A 29 6.54 13.01 -15.13
C GLU A 29 5.44 12.35 -14.29
N MET A 30 4.87 13.05 -13.31
CA MET A 30 3.76 12.55 -12.51
C MET A 30 2.48 12.37 -13.34
N GLU A 31 2.16 13.34 -14.20
CA GLU A 31 1.01 13.24 -15.11
C GLU A 31 1.18 12.15 -16.16
N LYS A 32 2.37 11.99 -16.69
CA LYS A 32 2.71 10.93 -17.65
C LYS A 32 2.57 9.54 -17.05
N GLU A 33 3.00 9.37 -15.79
CA GLU A 33 2.97 8.06 -15.11
C GLU A 33 1.56 7.69 -14.64
N PHE A 34 0.82 8.63 -14.07
CA PHE A 34 -0.45 8.33 -13.40
C PHE A 34 -1.68 8.79 -14.19
N GLY A 35 -1.54 9.82 -14.99
CA GLY A 35 -2.66 10.51 -15.66
C GLY A 35 -3.37 11.53 -14.77
N LYS A 36 -3.84 12.62 -15.38
CA LYS A 36 -4.48 13.74 -14.68
C LYS A 36 -5.72 13.32 -13.89
N ASP A 37 -6.58 12.52 -14.52
CA ASP A 37 -7.83 12.06 -13.90
C ASP A 37 -7.59 11.22 -12.64
N TYR A 38 -6.60 10.34 -12.69
CA TYR A 38 -6.22 9.54 -11.52
C TYR A 38 -5.69 10.43 -10.39
N LEU A 39 -4.80 11.37 -10.68
CA LEU A 39 -4.24 12.31 -9.70
C LEU A 39 -5.34 13.18 -9.07
N CYS A 40 -6.28 13.69 -9.87
CA CYS A 40 -7.44 14.43 -9.38
C CYS A 40 -8.32 13.57 -8.46
N ARG A 41 -8.64 12.34 -8.88
CA ARG A 41 -9.46 11.41 -8.07
C ARG A 41 -8.77 11.03 -6.76
N LEU A 42 -7.48 10.75 -6.82
CA LEU A 42 -6.67 10.42 -5.64
C LEU A 42 -6.58 11.61 -4.67
N GLY A 43 -6.38 12.82 -5.20
CA GLY A 43 -6.35 14.04 -4.41
C GLY A 43 -7.70 14.34 -3.73
N ARG A 44 -8.82 14.22 -4.46
CA ARG A 44 -10.19 14.37 -3.90
C ARG A 44 -10.46 13.34 -2.80
N PHE A 45 -10.11 12.07 -3.06
CA PHE A 45 -10.25 11.01 -2.07
C PHE A 45 -9.45 11.34 -0.80
N ALA A 46 -8.17 11.67 -0.94
CA ALA A 46 -7.32 11.98 0.19
C ALA A 46 -7.84 13.16 1.02
N THR A 47 -8.24 14.25 0.36
CA THR A 47 -8.82 15.42 1.03
C THR A 47 -10.14 15.07 1.73
N GLY A 48 -11.01 14.29 1.10
CA GLY A 48 -12.30 13.87 1.67
C GLY A 48 -12.18 13.00 2.91
N TYR A 49 -11.06 12.28 3.04
CA TYR A 49 -10.77 11.41 4.19
C TYR A 49 -9.70 11.96 5.14
N ASP A 50 -9.27 13.22 4.98
CA ASP A 50 -8.23 13.83 5.80
C ASP A 50 -6.95 12.97 5.81
N MET A 51 -6.52 12.56 4.63
CA MET A 51 -5.35 11.71 4.39
C MET A 51 -4.32 12.45 3.55
N GLN A 52 -3.07 12.03 3.68
CA GLN A 52 -1.98 12.49 2.83
C GLN A 52 -1.62 11.44 1.80
N VAL A 53 -1.36 11.89 0.59
CA VAL A 53 -0.82 11.05 -0.50
C VAL A 53 0.64 11.40 -0.71
N GLN A 54 1.47 10.38 -0.71
CA GLN A 54 2.89 10.49 -0.96
C GLN A 54 3.33 9.43 -1.97
N PHE A 55 4.10 9.86 -2.95
CA PHE A 55 4.74 8.97 -3.92
C PHE A 55 6.22 8.86 -3.56
N ILE A 56 6.77 7.67 -3.65
CA ILE A 56 8.19 7.44 -3.40
C ILE A 56 8.86 7.22 -4.75
N VAL A 57 9.84 8.05 -5.06
CA VAL A 57 10.61 8.03 -6.29
C VAL A 57 12.05 7.68 -5.96
N PHE A 58 12.58 6.64 -6.58
CA PHE A 58 13.92 6.16 -6.27
C PHE A 58 14.55 5.41 -7.45
N HIS A 59 15.86 5.41 -7.50
CA HIS A 59 16.63 4.45 -8.28
C HIS A 59 16.68 3.12 -7.53
N ASP A 60 16.37 2.00 -8.19
CA ASP A 60 16.42 0.69 -7.52
C ASP A 60 17.87 0.20 -7.44
N GLU A 61 18.61 0.73 -6.49
CA GLU A 61 20.03 0.47 -6.27
C GLU A 61 20.30 -1.00 -5.93
N LEU A 62 21.49 -1.49 -6.28
CA LEU A 62 21.94 -2.83 -5.92
C LEU A 62 22.10 -2.96 -4.41
N ASP A 63 22.74 -1.97 -3.80
CA ASP A 63 23.05 -1.92 -2.37
C ASP A 63 22.54 -0.62 -1.76
N TRP A 64 21.47 -0.72 -0.99
CA TRP A 64 20.92 0.39 -0.23
C TRP A 64 21.73 0.64 1.03
N ALA A 65 22.33 1.82 1.14
CA ALA A 65 23.15 2.24 2.27
C ALA A 65 22.58 3.51 2.95
N ASN A 66 22.51 3.52 4.28
CA ASN A 66 21.87 4.58 5.06
C ASN A 66 22.34 5.99 4.70
N ASP A 67 23.66 6.17 4.53
CA ASP A 67 24.27 7.48 4.40
C ASP A 67 24.59 7.88 2.95
N ARG A 68 24.32 7.01 1.99
CA ARG A 68 24.65 7.22 0.57
C ARG A 68 23.48 7.09 -0.37
N SER A 69 22.47 6.31 0.03
CA SER A 69 21.28 6.12 -0.79
C SER A 69 20.23 7.18 -0.47
N GLU A 70 19.73 7.80 -1.53
CA GLU A 70 18.70 8.83 -1.45
C GLU A 70 17.45 8.40 -2.19
N LEU A 71 16.35 9.03 -1.85
CA LEU A 71 15.07 8.91 -2.54
C LEU A 71 14.30 10.22 -2.43
N ILE A 72 13.27 10.36 -3.27
CA ILE A 72 12.37 11.52 -3.21
C ILE A 72 11.01 11.05 -2.72
N ILE A 73 10.44 11.80 -1.79
CA ILE A 73 9.02 11.71 -1.46
C ILE A 73 8.31 12.89 -2.09
N VAL A 74 7.33 12.60 -2.92
CA VAL A 74 6.49 13.60 -3.57
C VAL A 74 5.14 13.61 -2.89
N SER A 75 4.83 14.67 -2.18
CA SER A 75 3.52 14.87 -1.56
C SER A 75 2.54 15.48 -2.56
N LEU A 76 1.34 14.90 -2.68
CA LEU A 76 0.23 15.42 -3.46
C LEU A 76 -0.69 16.25 -2.57
N SER A 77 -0.89 17.50 -2.91
CA SER A 77 -1.92 18.38 -2.34
C SER A 77 -3.04 18.60 -3.34
N PHE A 78 -4.28 18.66 -2.87
CA PHE A 78 -5.44 18.93 -3.71
C PHE A 78 -6.29 20.04 -3.09
N LYS A 79 -6.44 21.16 -3.81
CA LYS A 79 -7.21 22.32 -3.38
C LYS A 79 -7.96 22.92 -4.57
N GLU A 80 -9.23 23.31 -4.36
CA GLU A 80 -10.05 24.03 -5.35
C GLU A 80 -10.09 23.36 -6.74
N GLY A 81 -10.09 22.02 -6.76
CA GLY A 81 -10.13 21.26 -8.01
C GLY A 81 -8.77 21.01 -8.67
N HIS A 82 -7.70 21.57 -8.12
CA HIS A 82 -6.33 21.45 -8.65
C HIS A 82 -5.44 20.65 -7.72
N TYR A 83 -4.53 19.87 -8.30
CA TYR A 83 -3.47 19.21 -7.55
C TYR A 83 -2.14 19.95 -7.74
N SER A 84 -1.29 19.80 -6.76
CA SER A 84 0.10 20.27 -6.80
C SER A 84 1.01 19.26 -6.13
N PHE A 85 2.27 19.26 -6.51
CA PHE A 85 3.27 18.35 -5.96
C PHE A 85 4.33 19.12 -5.18
N SER A 86 4.76 18.51 -4.07
CA SER A 86 5.87 19.00 -3.26
C SER A 86 6.89 17.89 -3.08
N PRO A 87 8.05 17.96 -3.77
CA PRO A 87 9.11 16.99 -3.64
C PRO A 87 10.01 17.28 -2.44
N GLN A 88 10.47 16.24 -1.78
CA GLN A 88 11.47 16.33 -0.73
C GLN A 88 12.46 15.16 -0.84
N LYS A 89 13.75 15.44 -0.81
CA LYS A 89 14.81 14.43 -0.78
C LYS A 89 14.96 13.87 0.64
N TYR A 90 15.17 12.58 0.72
CA TYR A 90 15.42 11.84 1.96
C TYR A 90 16.62 10.92 1.76
N SER A 91 17.48 10.84 2.78
CA SER A 91 18.38 9.72 2.91
C SER A 91 17.60 8.44 3.28
N LEU A 92 18.20 7.28 3.08
CA LEU A 92 17.57 6.02 3.50
C LEU A 92 17.30 5.99 5.01
N SER A 93 18.18 6.60 5.82
CA SER A 93 17.96 6.67 7.27
C SER A 93 16.76 7.54 7.65
N GLU A 94 16.61 8.73 7.06
CA GLU A 94 15.43 9.58 7.28
C GLU A 94 14.14 8.90 6.81
N PHE A 95 14.19 8.19 5.69
CA PHE A 95 13.05 7.42 5.20
C PHE A 95 12.64 6.30 6.15
N LYS A 96 13.60 5.61 6.78
CA LYS A 96 13.32 4.61 7.82
C LYS A 96 12.62 5.24 9.03
N GLU A 97 13.06 6.40 9.48
CA GLU A 97 12.39 7.11 10.57
C GLU A 97 10.98 7.57 10.18
N LEU A 98 10.79 8.02 8.95
CA LEU A 98 9.46 8.35 8.43
C LEU A 98 8.54 7.12 8.44
N ILE A 99 9.03 5.96 7.99
CA ILE A 99 8.25 4.70 8.06
C ILE A 99 7.86 4.37 9.51
N LYS A 100 8.80 4.45 10.45
CA LYS A 100 8.53 4.17 11.87
C LYS A 100 7.48 5.09 12.44
N SER A 101 7.58 6.39 12.16
CA SER A 101 6.61 7.39 12.65
C SER A 101 5.17 7.10 12.19
N HIS A 102 5.00 6.58 10.97
CA HIS A 102 3.70 6.26 10.39
C HIS A 102 3.22 4.83 10.67
N SER A 103 4.13 3.90 10.94
CA SER A 103 3.79 2.48 11.15
C SER A 103 3.53 2.10 12.60
N GLY A 104 3.62 3.05 13.53
CA GLY A 104 3.43 2.82 14.97
C GLY A 104 4.69 2.39 15.70
N GLY A 105 5.87 2.69 15.15
CA GLY A 105 7.18 2.47 15.76
C GLY A 105 7.99 1.35 15.10
N PRO A 106 9.18 1.06 15.65
CA PRO A 106 10.04 0.01 15.16
C PRO A 106 9.39 -1.37 15.30
N VAL A 107 9.74 -2.28 14.41
CA VAL A 107 9.26 -3.66 14.42
C VAL A 107 10.39 -4.62 14.74
N SER A 108 10.06 -5.75 15.36
CA SER A 108 11.04 -6.81 15.56
C SER A 108 11.53 -7.32 14.22
N ILE A 109 12.83 -7.36 14.04
CA ILE A 109 13.46 -7.90 12.83
C ILE A 109 13.22 -9.41 12.83
N GLY A 110 12.53 -9.89 11.78
CA GLY A 110 12.33 -11.32 11.57
C GLY A 110 13.64 -12.01 11.12
N SER A 111 13.77 -13.28 11.43
CA SER A 111 14.92 -14.09 11.00
C SER A 111 15.00 -14.31 9.48
N LYS A 112 13.90 -14.06 8.76
CA LYS A 112 13.77 -14.21 7.31
C LYS A 112 13.33 -12.87 6.71
N GLY A 113 14.27 -12.14 6.11
CA GLY A 113 13.92 -11.01 5.24
C GLY A 113 13.24 -11.47 3.95
N LEU A 114 12.61 -10.56 3.22
CA LEU A 114 12.10 -10.84 1.88
C LEU A 114 13.29 -11.12 0.94
N ILE A 115 13.25 -12.28 0.30
CA ILE A 115 14.23 -12.66 -0.73
C ILE A 115 13.80 -12.06 -2.07
N TYR A 116 12.48 -12.00 -2.31
CA TYR A 116 11.88 -11.44 -3.51
C TYR A 116 10.86 -10.38 -3.10
N GLY A 117 11.20 -9.14 -3.31
CA GLY A 117 10.30 -7.99 -3.19
C GLY A 117 9.98 -7.41 -4.56
N THR A 118 9.08 -6.43 -4.58
CA THR A 118 8.80 -5.68 -5.79
C THR A 118 9.94 -4.72 -6.15
N SER A 119 10.87 -4.47 -5.23
CA SER A 119 12.10 -3.68 -5.42
C SER A 119 13.20 -4.13 -4.46
N ARG A 120 14.45 -3.76 -4.77
CA ARG A 120 15.59 -3.97 -3.87
C ARG A 120 15.45 -3.13 -2.60
N LEU A 121 14.86 -1.94 -2.69
CA LEU A 121 14.52 -1.13 -1.52
C LEU A 121 13.63 -1.90 -0.55
N GLU A 122 12.57 -2.55 -1.03
CA GLU A 122 11.68 -3.35 -0.20
C GLU A 122 12.42 -4.53 0.46
N CYS A 123 13.26 -5.23 -0.30
CA CYS A 123 14.10 -6.29 0.22
C CYS A 123 15.09 -5.78 1.28
N SER A 124 15.68 -4.61 1.08
CA SER A 124 16.59 -3.98 2.04
C SER A 124 15.85 -3.61 3.33
N LEU A 125 14.70 -2.95 3.22
CA LEU A 125 13.88 -2.56 4.38
C LEU A 125 13.37 -3.76 5.18
N SER A 126 13.08 -4.88 4.53
CA SER A 126 12.59 -6.10 5.20
C SER A 126 13.59 -6.71 6.19
N LYS A 127 14.86 -6.34 6.08
CA LYS A 127 15.95 -6.76 6.99
C LYS A 127 16.20 -5.76 8.13
N THR A 128 15.35 -4.75 8.25
CA THR A 128 15.48 -3.69 9.23
C THR A 128 14.26 -3.62 10.15
N ASP A 129 14.33 -2.80 11.19
CA ASP A 129 13.20 -2.49 12.07
C ASP A 129 12.15 -1.56 11.45
N SER A 130 12.40 -1.09 10.24
CA SER A 130 11.54 -0.18 9.47
C SER A 130 10.88 -0.91 8.32
N LEU A 131 10.11 -1.94 8.64
CA LEU A 131 9.38 -2.71 7.63
C LEU A 131 8.49 -1.78 6.82
N TYR A 132 8.52 -2.01 5.53
CA TYR A 132 7.65 -1.32 4.59
C TYR A 132 6.20 -1.31 5.09
N PRO A 133 5.49 -0.18 5.02
CA PRO A 133 4.10 -0.09 5.46
C PRO A 133 3.25 -1.17 4.78
N GLY A 134 2.28 -1.72 5.51
CA GLY A 134 1.34 -2.68 4.93
C GLY A 134 0.60 -2.05 3.75
N ASP A 135 0.35 -2.83 2.73
CA ASP A 135 -0.36 -2.44 1.52
C ASP A 135 -1.82 -2.90 1.56
N ALA A 136 -2.67 -2.14 0.91
CA ALA A 136 -3.97 -2.58 0.44
C ALA A 136 -3.82 -2.93 -1.03
N ASP A 137 -4.19 -4.15 -1.42
CA ASP A 137 -4.02 -4.56 -2.81
C ASP A 137 -4.96 -3.77 -3.73
N LEU A 138 -6.18 -3.47 -3.26
CA LEU A 138 -7.15 -2.66 -3.99
C LEU A 138 -8.10 -1.94 -3.03
N LEU A 139 -8.33 -0.66 -3.29
CA LEU A 139 -9.38 0.15 -2.68
C LEU A 139 -10.35 0.59 -3.78
N LEU A 140 -11.61 0.18 -3.69
CA LEU A 140 -12.64 0.60 -4.63
C LEU A 140 -13.35 1.86 -4.13
N LEU A 141 -13.51 2.81 -5.04
CA LEU A 141 -14.23 4.06 -4.82
C LEU A 141 -15.48 4.09 -5.71
N ASN A 142 -16.55 4.69 -5.24
CA ASN A 142 -17.70 5.03 -6.07
C ASN A 142 -17.43 6.28 -6.95
N GLU A 143 -18.44 6.70 -7.70
CA GLU A 143 -18.35 7.87 -8.59
C GLU A 143 -18.06 9.17 -7.83
N ASP A 144 -18.51 9.28 -6.58
CA ASP A 144 -18.24 10.42 -5.69
C ASP A 144 -16.85 10.37 -5.04
N ASN A 145 -15.99 9.45 -5.43
CA ASN A 145 -14.68 9.15 -4.81
C ASN A 145 -14.76 8.74 -3.34
N LYS A 146 -15.90 8.18 -2.90
CA LYS A 146 -16.04 7.62 -1.57
C LYS A 146 -15.63 6.14 -1.57
N ALA A 147 -14.90 5.73 -0.53
CA ALA A 147 -14.52 4.34 -0.35
C ALA A 147 -15.74 3.42 -0.22
N VAL A 148 -15.74 2.31 -0.92
CA VAL A 148 -16.79 1.28 -0.90
C VAL A 148 -16.27 0.01 -0.26
N CYS A 149 -15.12 -0.46 -0.69
CA CYS A 149 -14.52 -1.65 -0.11
C CYS A 149 -12.99 -1.68 -0.25
N ILE A 150 -12.37 -2.46 0.62
CA ILE A 150 -10.96 -2.85 0.56
C ILE A 150 -10.92 -4.30 0.11
N LEU A 151 -10.06 -4.63 -0.85
CA LEU A 151 -9.86 -5.97 -1.37
C LEU A 151 -8.41 -6.40 -1.16
N GLU A 152 -8.23 -7.56 -0.56
CA GLU A 152 -6.95 -8.25 -0.42
C GLU A 152 -6.93 -9.47 -1.33
N PHE A 153 -5.87 -9.66 -2.11
CA PHE A 153 -5.72 -10.80 -3.01
C PHE A 153 -4.83 -11.88 -2.41
N LYS A 154 -5.31 -13.13 -2.42
CA LYS A 154 -4.55 -14.30 -1.98
C LYS A 154 -4.39 -15.30 -3.10
N LYS A 155 -3.14 -15.51 -3.49
CA LYS A 155 -2.77 -16.54 -4.47
C LYS A 155 -2.95 -17.92 -3.87
N HIS A 156 -3.69 -18.78 -4.56
CA HIS A 156 -3.77 -20.19 -4.25
C HIS A 156 -2.81 -20.96 -5.15
N THR A 157 -1.74 -21.49 -4.56
CA THR A 157 -0.67 -22.20 -5.27
C THR A 157 -0.65 -23.70 -4.99
N LEU A 158 -1.53 -24.17 -4.10
CA LEU A 158 -1.59 -25.56 -3.67
C LEU A 158 -2.52 -26.37 -4.59
N SER A 159 -2.38 -27.68 -4.56
CA SER A 159 -3.27 -28.61 -5.27
C SER A 159 -4.60 -28.89 -4.56
N SER A 160 -4.75 -28.41 -3.31
CA SER A 160 -6.02 -28.52 -2.58
C SER A 160 -7.12 -27.65 -3.22
N PRO A 161 -8.41 -27.96 -3.04
CA PRO A 161 -9.50 -27.14 -3.53
C PRO A 161 -9.45 -25.72 -2.97
N ILE A 162 -9.78 -24.72 -3.79
CA ILE A 162 -9.80 -23.31 -3.37
C ILE A 162 -10.85 -23.06 -2.26
N SER A 163 -11.88 -23.89 -2.18
CA SER A 163 -12.88 -23.86 -1.11
C SER A 163 -12.30 -24.06 0.29
N GLU A 164 -11.16 -24.73 0.40
CA GLU A 164 -10.43 -24.91 1.67
C GLU A 164 -9.64 -23.70 2.10
N GLN A 165 -9.44 -22.73 1.20
CA GLN A 165 -8.81 -21.46 1.57
C GLN A 165 -9.76 -20.64 2.43
N CYS A 166 -9.26 -20.14 3.55
CA CYS A 166 -10.04 -19.32 4.45
C CYS A 166 -9.16 -18.29 5.17
N PHE A 167 -9.79 -17.28 5.68
CA PHE A 167 -9.15 -16.20 6.44
C PHE A 167 -8.30 -16.73 7.61
N THR A 168 -8.76 -17.77 8.30
CA THR A 168 -8.06 -18.36 9.44
C THR A 168 -6.71 -19.00 9.07
N ASN A 169 -6.47 -19.30 7.79
CA ASN A 169 -5.14 -19.75 7.33
C ASN A 169 -4.08 -18.64 7.41
N TYR A 170 -4.50 -17.37 7.51
CA TYR A 170 -3.63 -16.20 7.48
C TYR A 170 -3.71 -15.36 8.76
N TYR A 171 -4.82 -15.42 9.48
CA TYR A 171 -5.05 -14.66 10.69
C TYR A 171 -5.28 -15.59 11.90
N PRO A 172 -4.70 -15.37 13.07
CA PRO A 172 -3.82 -14.24 13.42
C PRO A 172 -2.37 -14.37 12.91
N ARG A 173 -1.99 -15.48 12.30
CA ARG A 173 -0.67 -15.74 11.70
C ARG A 173 -0.85 -16.49 10.38
N PRO A 174 0.01 -16.28 9.36
CA PRO A 174 1.20 -15.41 9.37
C PRO A 174 0.91 -13.91 9.17
N ASP A 175 -0.24 -13.53 8.56
CA ASP A 175 -0.48 -12.18 8.03
C ASP A 175 -1.29 -11.28 8.98
N GLY A 176 -1.45 -11.64 10.24
CA GLY A 176 -2.32 -10.94 11.17
C GLY A 176 -2.05 -9.44 11.28
N ARG A 177 -0.80 -9.00 11.08
CA ARG A 177 -0.45 -7.58 11.08
C ARG A 177 -1.03 -6.84 9.86
N LYS A 178 -0.97 -7.45 8.66
CA LYS A 178 -1.58 -6.90 7.44
C LYS A 178 -3.09 -6.76 7.61
N TYR A 179 -3.76 -7.82 8.02
CA TYR A 179 -5.21 -7.82 8.23
C TYR A 179 -5.67 -6.78 9.24
N LYS A 180 -4.96 -6.64 10.38
CA LYS A 180 -5.26 -5.61 11.37
C LYS A 180 -5.15 -4.19 10.80
N ARG A 181 -4.13 -3.93 9.95
CA ARG A 181 -3.96 -2.63 9.30
C ARG A 181 -5.06 -2.34 8.29
N LEU A 182 -5.44 -3.33 7.46
CA LEU A 182 -6.54 -3.19 6.53
C LEU A 182 -7.87 -2.94 7.24
N ALA A 183 -8.10 -3.60 8.37
CA ALA A 183 -9.28 -3.37 9.18
C ALA A 183 -9.27 -1.97 9.85
N LEU A 184 -8.12 -1.50 10.33
CA LEU A 184 -7.97 -0.12 10.82
C LEU A 184 -8.24 0.90 9.72
N LEU A 185 -7.76 0.66 8.50
CA LEU A 185 -8.05 1.50 7.34
C LEU A 185 -9.55 1.52 7.05
N ARG A 186 -10.20 0.34 6.98
CA ARG A 186 -11.64 0.22 6.81
C ARG A 186 -12.42 1.03 7.85
N ASP A 187 -12.08 0.84 9.13
CA ASP A 187 -12.78 1.47 10.23
C ASP A 187 -12.59 3.00 10.21
N TYR A 188 -11.39 3.47 9.85
CA TYR A 188 -11.10 4.89 9.64
C TYR A 188 -11.94 5.49 8.50
N LEU A 189 -11.92 4.85 7.33
CA LEU A 189 -12.69 5.30 6.17
C LEU A 189 -14.19 5.31 6.47
N ALA A 190 -14.70 4.28 7.15
CA ALA A 190 -16.10 4.22 7.58
C ALA A 190 -16.47 5.36 8.54
N SER A 191 -15.59 5.68 9.49
CA SER A 191 -15.84 6.77 10.45
C SER A 191 -15.88 8.14 9.80
N LYS A 192 -15.06 8.37 8.75
CA LYS A 192 -15.01 9.65 8.03
C LYS A 192 -16.18 9.84 7.06
N SER A 193 -16.62 8.76 6.40
CA SER A 193 -17.71 8.82 5.43
C SER A 193 -19.09 8.57 6.02
N ASN A 194 -19.17 8.17 7.28
CA ASN A 194 -20.38 7.66 7.94
C ASN A 194 -21.08 6.56 7.11
N SER A 195 -20.28 5.71 6.45
CA SER A 195 -20.75 4.66 5.55
C SER A 195 -20.08 3.34 5.90
N ARG A 196 -20.79 2.23 5.66
CA ARG A 196 -20.18 0.90 5.82
C ARG A 196 -19.18 0.68 4.69
N ILE A 197 -17.94 0.35 5.06
CA ILE A 197 -16.89 -0.05 4.13
C ILE A 197 -16.68 -1.56 4.30
N LEU A 198 -16.73 -2.28 3.19
CA LEU A 198 -16.53 -3.73 3.20
C LEU A 198 -15.03 -4.07 3.14
N PHE A 199 -14.67 -5.21 3.73
CA PHE A 199 -13.32 -5.75 3.60
C PHE A 199 -13.43 -7.17 3.06
N PHE A 200 -12.91 -7.40 1.86
CA PHE A 200 -12.92 -8.67 1.17
C PHE A 200 -11.55 -9.30 1.07
N VAL A 201 -11.51 -10.62 1.11
CA VAL A 201 -10.35 -11.42 0.69
C VAL A 201 -10.76 -12.25 -0.52
N LEU A 202 -10.06 -12.07 -1.62
CA LEU A 202 -10.26 -12.81 -2.86
C LEU A 202 -9.14 -13.84 -3.04
N TYR A 203 -9.50 -15.11 -2.98
CA TYR A 203 -8.61 -16.22 -3.30
C TYR A 203 -8.73 -16.55 -4.78
N TYR A 204 -7.58 -16.71 -5.46
CA TYR A 204 -7.55 -17.04 -6.88
C TYR A 204 -6.44 -18.04 -7.21
N PRO A 205 -6.69 -19.01 -8.12
CA PRO A 205 -5.70 -19.99 -8.52
C PRO A 205 -4.64 -19.33 -9.42
N THR A 206 -3.40 -19.77 -9.31
CA THR A 206 -2.29 -19.32 -10.17
C THR A 206 -1.84 -20.38 -11.16
N GLN A 207 -2.36 -21.62 -11.05
CA GLN A 207 -2.00 -22.75 -11.88
C GLN A 207 -3.14 -23.09 -12.83
N THR A 208 -2.83 -23.22 -14.10
CA THR A 208 -3.83 -23.41 -15.19
C THR A 208 -4.54 -24.77 -15.17
N TYR A 209 -3.98 -25.76 -14.47
CA TYR A 209 -4.55 -27.11 -14.34
C TYR A 209 -5.43 -27.27 -13.08
N ILE A 210 -5.52 -26.25 -12.24
CA ILE A 210 -6.44 -26.21 -11.10
C ILE A 210 -7.77 -25.64 -11.57
N GLU A 211 -8.87 -26.15 -11.01
CA GLU A 211 -10.20 -25.63 -11.24
C GLU A 211 -10.21 -24.09 -11.10
N GLN A 212 -10.62 -23.39 -12.16
CA GLN A 212 -10.59 -21.94 -12.21
C GLN A 212 -11.77 -21.33 -11.44
N GLN A 213 -11.84 -21.63 -10.17
CA GLN A 213 -12.80 -21.04 -9.24
C GLN A 213 -12.12 -19.93 -8.43
N TRP A 214 -12.88 -18.93 -8.10
CA TRP A 214 -12.49 -17.86 -7.18
C TRP A 214 -13.35 -17.98 -5.94
N LYS A 215 -12.75 -17.68 -4.79
CA LYS A 215 -13.46 -17.61 -3.53
C LYS A 215 -13.35 -16.20 -2.96
N LEU A 216 -14.48 -15.62 -2.56
CA LEU A 216 -14.54 -14.32 -1.92
C LEU A 216 -15.03 -14.49 -0.49
N GLU A 217 -14.32 -13.94 0.47
CA GLU A 217 -14.72 -13.90 1.89
C GLU A 217 -14.90 -12.45 2.34
N ILE A 218 -15.91 -12.22 3.17
CA ILE A 218 -16.13 -10.93 3.84
C ILE A 218 -15.52 -11.01 5.24
N ILE A 219 -14.66 -10.05 5.56
CA ILE A 219 -14.00 -9.95 6.86
C ILE A 219 -14.67 -8.90 7.70
N GLU A 220 -15.25 -9.31 8.80
CA GLU A 220 -15.94 -8.45 9.76
C GLU A 220 -15.18 -8.34 11.10
N GLY A 221 -15.78 -7.64 12.05
CA GLY A 221 -15.20 -7.41 13.35
C GLY A 221 -14.28 -6.20 13.39
N LYS A 222 -13.90 -5.81 14.61
CA LYS A 222 -12.93 -4.73 14.83
C LYS A 222 -11.51 -5.22 14.61
N ALA A 223 -10.57 -4.32 14.30
CA ALA A 223 -9.20 -4.61 13.93
C ALA A 223 -8.43 -5.62 14.82
N PHE A 224 -8.82 -5.82 16.06
CA PHE A 224 -8.20 -6.77 16.99
C PHE A 224 -9.00 -8.05 17.20
N ARG A 225 -10.21 -8.16 16.61
CA ARG A 225 -11.10 -9.33 16.69
C ARG A 225 -11.79 -9.52 15.34
N LEU A 226 -10.98 -9.82 14.34
CA LEU A 226 -11.49 -10.08 13.00
C LEU A 226 -12.07 -11.48 12.92
N ARG A 227 -13.12 -11.64 12.13
CA ARG A 227 -13.77 -12.90 11.79
C ARG A 227 -14.25 -12.86 10.35
N GLU A 228 -14.37 -14.02 9.72
CA GLU A 228 -15.13 -14.18 8.50
C GLU A 228 -16.63 -14.13 8.80
N THR A 229 -17.42 -13.68 7.84
CA THR A 229 -18.88 -13.77 7.92
C THR A 229 -19.28 -15.15 7.42
N ASP A 230 -20.06 -15.86 8.22
CA ASP A 230 -20.71 -17.09 7.74
C ASP A 230 -21.58 -16.72 6.53
N SER A 231 -21.23 -17.27 5.36
CA SER A 231 -21.90 -17.05 4.08
C SER A 231 -23.06 -18.01 3.88
#